data_a587ff400b667622edcda65d4a14c281
#
_entry.id   a587ff400b667622edcda65d4a14c281
#
_cell.length_a   1.000
_cell.length_b   1.000
_cell.length_c   1.000
_cell.angle_alpha   90.00
_cell.angle_beta   90.00
_cell.angle_gamma   90.00
#
_symmetry.space_group_name_H-M   'P 1'
#
loop_
_entity.id
_entity.type
_entity.pdbx_description
1 polymer ?
#
loop_
_entity_poly.entity_id
_entity_poly.type
_entity_poly.pdbx_seq_one_letter_code
_entity_poly.pdbx_strand_id
1 'polypeptide(L)'
;MTEETGRIEEDITEITLSSDVEDDEHLKPERINIEYVQEQRFKGVRRSFKIYNDTQLGYSLKTFRHKVSKIHRINLAYVNTQPERDCTVAWKWLSTAFATIVWSLLLLYVGLYTQFKADYIVIVGVLLGTFSMLSMLTFYYRTQDNLIFKSFTGDIPLFEVSNHKPGNREFEDFMEQLRHHIESSQSRMSMHQRLVGELKDLRRIRDEGRISNEQYESARTAIFKHEAFQAKPNS
;
A
#
# COMPACT_ATOMS: atom_id res chain seq x y z
N MET A 1 -60.54 16.32 11.15
CA MET A 1 -59.19 16.91 10.99
C MET A 1 -58.21 15.78 11.22
N THR A 2 -57.91 15.09 10.18
CA THR A 2 -57.02 13.93 10.16
C THR A 2 -55.69 14.36 9.58
N GLU A 3 -54.63 14.28 10.39
CA GLU A 3 -53.27 14.49 9.98
C GLU A 3 -52.85 13.37 9.05
N GLU A 4 -52.59 13.74 7.83
CA GLU A 4 -51.97 12.90 6.82
C GLU A 4 -50.46 13.05 6.96
N THR A 5 -49.86 12.22 7.82
CA THR A 5 -48.43 12.09 7.93
C THR A 5 -47.92 11.35 6.69
N GLY A 6 -47.46 12.11 5.72
CA GLY A 6 -46.84 11.57 4.51
C GLY A 6 -45.58 10.76 4.87
N ARG A 7 -45.74 9.46 4.82
CA ARG A 7 -44.62 8.48 4.85
C ARG A 7 -43.93 8.59 3.53
N ILE A 8 -42.77 9.28 3.51
CA ILE A 8 -41.84 9.18 2.42
C ILE A 8 -41.22 7.79 2.56
N GLU A 9 -41.83 6.80 1.94
CA GLU A 9 -41.13 5.54 1.65
C GLU A 9 -39.99 5.89 0.69
N GLU A 10 -38.81 5.89 1.22
CA GLU A 10 -37.58 5.81 0.41
C GLU A 10 -37.68 4.51 -0.38
N ASP A 11 -38.15 4.64 -1.60
CA ASP A 11 -38.03 3.61 -2.63
C ASP A 11 -36.55 3.51 -3.00
N ILE A 12 -35.79 2.88 -2.10
CA ILE A 12 -34.45 2.41 -2.40
C ILE A 12 -34.65 1.28 -3.40
N THR A 13 -34.70 1.64 -4.68
CA THR A 13 -34.55 0.68 -5.74
C THR A 13 -33.25 -0.06 -5.48
N GLU A 14 -33.37 -1.16 -4.80
CA GLU A 14 -32.33 -2.17 -4.66
C GLU A 14 -32.00 -2.59 -6.09
N ILE A 15 -30.92 -2.02 -6.63
CA ILE A 15 -30.37 -2.47 -7.91
C ILE A 15 -29.92 -3.90 -7.63
N THR A 16 -30.82 -4.83 -7.89
CA THR A 16 -30.53 -6.26 -7.93
C THR A 16 -29.53 -6.43 -9.09
N LEU A 17 -28.25 -6.32 -8.77
CA LEU A 17 -27.18 -6.67 -9.67
C LEU A 17 -27.29 -8.19 -9.85
N SER A 18 -27.96 -8.60 -10.94
CA SER A 18 -28.03 -10.00 -11.32
C SER A 18 -26.61 -10.55 -11.38
N SER A 19 -26.42 -11.66 -10.70
CA SER A 19 -25.17 -12.40 -10.59
C SER A 19 -24.77 -13.13 -11.89
N ASP A 20 -25.43 -12.85 -12.99
CA ASP A 20 -25.39 -13.68 -14.19
C ASP A 20 -24.31 -13.31 -15.22
N VAL A 21 -23.33 -12.46 -14.85
CA VAL A 21 -22.23 -12.07 -15.76
C VAL A 21 -20.86 -12.61 -15.29
N GLU A 22 -20.83 -13.51 -14.31
CA GLU A 22 -19.57 -13.88 -13.65
C GLU A 22 -18.77 -15.03 -14.29
N ASP A 23 -19.34 -15.82 -15.19
CA ASP A 23 -18.69 -17.09 -15.56
C ASP A 23 -17.91 -17.13 -16.89
N ASP A 24 -18.01 -16.11 -17.76
CA ASP A 24 -17.35 -16.18 -19.07
C ASP A 24 -15.97 -15.48 -19.16
N GLU A 25 -15.54 -14.76 -18.15
CA GLU A 25 -14.25 -14.05 -18.17
C GLU A 25 -13.05 -14.97 -17.84
N HIS A 26 -13.30 -16.19 -17.39
CA HIS A 26 -12.24 -17.16 -17.01
C HIS A 26 -11.64 -17.96 -18.15
N LEU A 27 -12.16 -17.86 -19.37
CA LEU A 27 -11.74 -18.70 -20.50
C LEU A 27 -10.72 -18.06 -21.44
N LYS A 28 -10.38 -16.79 -21.28
CA LYS A 28 -9.31 -16.18 -22.10
C LYS A 28 -7.95 -16.42 -21.43
N PRO A 29 -6.95 -16.92 -22.19
CA PRO A 29 -5.61 -17.11 -21.65
C PRO A 29 -5.09 -15.76 -21.13
N GLU A 30 -4.73 -15.73 -19.86
CA GLU A 30 -4.20 -14.51 -19.23
C GLU A 30 -2.84 -14.17 -19.83
N ARG A 31 -2.80 -13.10 -20.62
CA ARG A 31 -1.55 -12.58 -21.16
C ARG A 31 -0.87 -11.74 -20.09
N ILE A 32 0.29 -12.18 -19.63
CA ILE A 32 1.15 -11.39 -18.73
C ILE A 32 1.92 -10.40 -19.60
N ASN A 33 1.67 -9.11 -19.43
CA ASN A 33 2.33 -8.06 -20.19
C ASN A 33 3.59 -7.57 -19.46
N ILE A 34 3.54 -7.46 -18.12
CA ILE A 34 4.62 -6.95 -17.30
C ILE A 34 4.72 -7.80 -16.03
N GLU A 35 5.93 -8.17 -15.68
CA GLU A 35 6.25 -8.77 -14.38
C GLU A 35 7.34 -7.93 -13.70
N TYR A 36 7.05 -7.47 -12.48
CA TYR A 36 7.98 -6.70 -11.69
C TYR A 36 8.08 -7.25 -10.29
N VAL A 37 9.31 -7.48 -9.81
CA VAL A 37 9.56 -8.11 -8.51
C VAL A 37 10.47 -7.21 -7.67
N GLN A 38 10.00 -6.86 -6.49
CA GLN A 38 10.77 -6.14 -5.49
C GLN A 38 11.17 -7.09 -4.36
N GLU A 39 12.46 -7.30 -4.17
CA GLU A 39 12.99 -8.11 -3.09
C GLU A 39 13.76 -7.25 -2.09
N GLN A 40 13.28 -7.25 -0.85
CA GLN A 40 13.97 -6.61 0.28
C GLN A 40 14.59 -7.70 1.16
N ARG A 41 15.78 -8.19 0.78
CA ARG A 41 16.46 -9.31 1.44
C ARG A 41 16.57 -9.13 2.95
N PHE A 42 17.02 -7.95 3.41
CA PHE A 42 17.18 -7.66 4.84
C PHE A 42 15.86 -7.64 5.61
N LYS A 43 14.75 -7.25 4.99
CA LYS A 43 13.42 -7.24 5.62
C LYS A 43 12.66 -8.55 5.40
N GLY A 44 13.19 -9.45 4.56
CA GLY A 44 12.53 -10.72 4.22
C GLY A 44 11.17 -10.52 3.54
N VAL A 45 11.02 -9.43 2.79
CA VAL A 45 9.78 -9.10 2.08
C VAL A 45 10.03 -9.15 0.59
N ARG A 46 9.19 -9.89 -0.12
CA ARG A 46 9.16 -9.96 -1.58
C ARG A 46 7.77 -9.56 -2.06
N ARG A 47 7.72 -8.50 -2.88
CA ARG A 47 6.52 -8.04 -3.57
C ARG A 47 6.62 -8.43 -5.04
N SER A 48 5.56 -9.00 -5.59
CA SER A 48 5.49 -9.32 -7.01
C SER A 48 4.26 -8.67 -7.61
N PHE A 49 4.47 -7.98 -8.71
CA PHE A 49 3.45 -7.29 -9.47
C PHE A 49 3.40 -7.89 -10.86
N LYS A 50 2.20 -8.24 -11.33
CA LYS A 50 1.98 -8.76 -12.68
C LYS A 50 0.79 -8.05 -13.29
N ILE A 51 0.97 -7.47 -14.46
CA ILE A 51 -0.12 -6.84 -15.22
C ILE A 51 -0.66 -7.85 -16.22
N TYR A 52 -1.95 -8.16 -16.09
CA TYR A 52 -2.69 -9.07 -16.93
C TYR A 52 -3.63 -8.30 -17.86
N ASN A 53 -3.64 -8.65 -19.14
CA ASN A 53 -4.58 -8.12 -20.13
C ASN A 53 -4.69 -6.58 -20.15
N ASP A 54 -3.61 -5.86 -19.81
CA ASP A 54 -3.50 -4.39 -19.74
C ASP A 54 -4.39 -3.70 -18.70
N THR A 55 -5.29 -4.42 -18.02
CA THR A 55 -6.31 -3.81 -17.16
C THR A 55 -6.27 -4.32 -15.72
N GLN A 56 -5.67 -5.47 -15.46
CA GLN A 56 -5.66 -6.09 -14.14
C GLN A 56 -4.25 -6.18 -13.57
N LEU A 57 -4.07 -5.74 -12.33
CA LEU A 57 -2.83 -5.89 -11.57
C LEU A 57 -2.98 -7.04 -10.57
N GLY A 58 -2.16 -8.08 -10.73
CA GLY A 58 -1.96 -9.11 -9.71
C GLY A 58 -0.86 -8.68 -8.74
N TYR A 59 -1.20 -8.47 -7.49
CA TYR A 59 -0.27 -8.13 -6.42
C TYR A 59 -0.11 -9.30 -5.46
N SER A 60 1.12 -9.68 -5.17
CA SER A 60 1.40 -10.68 -4.13
C SER A 60 2.52 -10.21 -3.20
N LEU A 61 2.30 -10.42 -1.90
CA LEU A 61 3.24 -10.09 -0.84
C LEU A 61 3.69 -11.39 -0.15
N LYS A 62 4.99 -11.71 -0.21
CA LYS A 62 5.59 -12.80 0.55
C LYS A 62 6.45 -12.23 1.66
N THR A 63 6.22 -12.70 2.88
CA THR A 63 7.00 -12.33 4.05
C THR A 63 7.63 -13.59 4.65
N PHE A 64 8.76 -13.45 5.36
CA PHE A 64 9.46 -14.58 6.01
C PHE A 64 8.53 -15.47 6.84
N ARG A 65 7.50 -14.90 7.46
CA ARG A 65 6.52 -15.62 8.29
C ARG A 65 5.42 -16.32 7.50
N HIS A 66 5.07 -15.81 6.31
CA HIS A 66 3.97 -16.33 5.49
C HIS A 66 4.52 -16.79 4.14
N LYS A 67 4.66 -18.11 3.98
CA LYS A 67 5.22 -18.73 2.77
C LYS A 67 4.34 -18.57 1.52
N VAL A 68 3.04 -18.38 1.68
CA VAL A 68 2.09 -18.27 0.56
C VAL A 68 1.27 -16.99 0.74
N SER A 69 1.53 -16.03 -0.12
CA SER A 69 0.66 -14.88 -0.30
C SER A 69 -0.36 -15.20 -1.38
N LYS A 70 -1.63 -14.98 -1.10
CA LYS A 70 -2.67 -14.99 -2.13
C LYS A 70 -2.35 -13.88 -3.14
N ILE A 71 -2.57 -14.16 -4.42
CA ILE A 71 -2.49 -13.13 -5.46
C ILE A 71 -3.78 -12.32 -5.35
N HIS A 72 -3.63 -11.02 -5.10
CA HIS A 72 -4.76 -10.10 -5.07
C HIS A 72 -4.88 -9.43 -6.43
N ARG A 73 -6.03 -9.57 -7.07
CA ARG A 73 -6.32 -8.92 -8.34
C ARG A 73 -6.98 -7.57 -8.10
N ILE A 74 -6.49 -6.55 -8.77
CA ILE A 74 -6.94 -5.17 -8.67
C ILE A 74 -7.14 -4.66 -10.09
N ASN A 75 -8.29 -4.08 -10.38
CA ASN A 75 -8.52 -3.47 -11.67
C ASN A 75 -7.90 -2.07 -11.71
N LEU A 76 -6.99 -1.85 -12.67
CA LEU A 76 -6.24 -0.61 -12.81
C LEU A 76 -7.12 0.61 -13.12
N ALA A 77 -8.31 0.41 -13.68
CA ALA A 77 -9.24 1.49 -13.95
C ALA A 77 -9.73 2.22 -12.68
N TYR A 78 -9.69 1.54 -11.52
CA TYR A 78 -10.16 2.08 -10.24
C TYR A 78 -9.03 2.58 -9.33
N VAL A 79 -7.80 2.61 -9.83
CA VAL A 79 -6.61 3.04 -9.09
C VAL A 79 -6.33 4.51 -9.36
N ASN A 80 -5.95 5.27 -8.34
CA ASN A 80 -5.49 6.65 -8.52
C ASN A 80 -4.12 6.65 -9.22
N THR A 81 -3.95 7.51 -10.23
CA THR A 81 -2.68 7.67 -10.97
C THR A 81 -1.57 8.27 -10.13
N GLN A 82 -1.92 9.02 -9.09
CA GLN A 82 -0.95 9.66 -8.20
C GLN A 82 -0.83 8.87 -6.90
N PRO A 83 0.29 8.14 -6.68
CA PRO A 83 0.52 7.44 -5.43
C PRO A 83 0.84 8.45 -4.31
N GLU A 84 0.40 8.14 -3.10
CA GLU A 84 0.80 8.84 -1.90
C GLU A 84 2.10 8.27 -1.37
N ARG A 85 3.06 9.14 -1.04
CA ARG A 85 4.33 8.70 -0.46
C ARG A 85 4.20 8.58 1.05
N ASP A 86 4.38 7.37 1.55
CA ASP A 86 4.50 7.09 2.98
C ASP A 86 5.98 6.85 3.33
N CYS A 87 6.59 7.88 3.93
CA CYS A 87 7.98 7.83 4.36
C CYS A 87 8.04 7.88 5.89
N THR A 88 8.23 6.72 6.50
CA THR A 88 8.40 6.62 7.94
C THR A 88 9.88 6.46 8.28
N VAL A 89 10.47 7.52 8.88
CA VAL A 89 11.86 7.52 9.32
C VAL A 89 11.92 7.32 10.84
N ALA A 90 12.62 6.30 11.26
CA ALA A 90 12.73 5.93 12.68
C ALA A 90 13.77 6.79 13.44
N TRP A 91 13.58 8.12 13.44
CA TRP A 91 14.51 9.11 14.00
C TRP A 91 14.97 8.80 15.43
N LYS A 92 14.10 8.23 16.27
CA LYS A 92 14.42 7.86 17.65
C LYS A 92 15.59 6.87 17.72
N TRP A 93 15.64 5.91 16.81
CA TRP A 93 16.72 4.93 16.76
C TRP A 93 18.03 5.50 16.20
N LEU A 94 17.94 6.45 15.28
CA LEU A 94 19.11 7.15 14.74
C LEU A 94 19.75 8.03 15.82
N SER A 95 18.95 8.83 16.54
CA SER A 95 19.45 9.67 17.64
C SER A 95 20.05 8.86 18.78
N THR A 96 19.43 7.72 19.13
CA THR A 96 19.98 6.80 20.14
C THR A 96 21.30 6.21 19.69
N ALA A 97 21.42 5.76 18.43
CA ALA A 97 22.67 5.24 17.88
C ALA A 97 23.77 6.29 17.92
N PHE A 98 23.48 7.52 17.51
CA PHE A 98 24.45 8.62 17.53
C PHE A 98 24.91 8.95 18.95
N ALA A 99 23.99 9.09 19.90
CA ALA A 99 24.33 9.39 21.29
C ALA A 99 25.20 8.27 21.91
N THR A 100 24.83 7.02 21.70
CA THR A 100 25.56 5.88 22.26
C THR A 100 26.95 5.69 21.64
N ILE A 101 27.14 6.00 20.34
CA ILE A 101 28.46 5.93 19.72
C ILE A 101 29.39 7.03 20.25
N VAL A 102 28.88 8.24 20.47
CA VAL A 102 29.66 9.36 21.03
C VAL A 102 30.12 8.99 22.46
N TRP A 103 29.22 8.48 23.29
CA TRP A 103 29.55 8.02 24.65
C TRP A 103 30.53 6.84 24.66
N SER A 104 30.36 5.89 23.74
CA SER A 104 31.26 4.75 23.55
C SER A 104 32.69 5.23 23.26
N LEU A 105 32.85 6.12 22.28
CA LEU A 105 34.15 6.66 21.89
C LEU A 105 34.82 7.46 23.03
N LEU A 106 34.04 8.23 23.79
CA LEU A 106 34.52 8.98 24.93
C LEU A 106 35.04 8.06 26.03
N LEU A 107 34.28 7.01 26.39
CA LEU A 107 34.70 6.03 27.40
C LEU A 107 35.93 5.23 26.95
N LEU A 108 36.02 4.85 25.68
CA LEU A 108 37.18 4.17 25.12
C LEU A 108 38.42 5.08 25.19
N TYR A 109 38.26 6.37 24.83
CA TYR A 109 39.34 7.34 24.93
C TYR A 109 39.83 7.49 26.38
N VAL A 110 38.92 7.68 27.34
CA VAL A 110 39.25 7.77 28.75
C VAL A 110 39.94 6.50 29.25
N GLY A 111 39.40 5.31 28.94
CA GLY A 111 39.95 4.03 29.40
C GLY A 111 41.30 3.67 28.81
N LEU A 112 41.62 4.11 27.58
CA LEU A 112 42.89 3.78 26.91
C LEU A 112 44.00 4.81 27.14
N TYR A 113 43.65 6.11 27.22
CA TYR A 113 44.63 7.19 27.22
C TYR A 113 44.80 7.89 28.57
N THR A 114 43.88 7.72 29.53
CA THR A 114 44.03 8.30 30.88
C THR A 114 44.71 7.30 31.81
N GLN A 115 45.35 7.82 32.88
CA GLN A 115 45.99 7.00 33.91
C GLN A 115 44.98 6.18 34.77
N PHE A 116 43.69 6.39 34.56
CA PHE A 116 42.63 5.58 35.18
C PHE A 116 42.52 4.23 34.47
N LYS A 117 43.42 3.28 34.82
CA LYS A 117 43.37 1.88 34.32
C LYS A 117 42.19 1.14 34.96
N ALA A 118 41.00 1.54 34.57
CA ALA A 118 39.81 0.84 35.00
C ALA A 118 39.28 0.00 33.81
N ASP A 119 39.63 -1.26 33.74
CA ASP A 119 39.27 -2.20 32.67
C ASP A 119 37.75 -2.23 32.44
N TYR A 120 36.95 -1.97 33.48
CA TYR A 120 35.49 -1.87 33.33
C TYR A 120 35.05 -0.70 32.45
N ILE A 121 35.81 0.41 32.38
CA ILE A 121 35.45 1.55 31.51
C ILE A 121 35.56 1.14 30.04
N VAL A 122 36.61 0.39 29.69
CA VAL A 122 36.78 -0.13 28.35
C VAL A 122 35.66 -1.11 27.99
N ILE A 123 35.31 -2.00 28.93
CA ILE A 123 34.23 -2.98 28.73
C ILE A 123 32.90 -2.26 28.48
N VAL A 124 32.57 -1.25 29.30
CA VAL A 124 31.33 -0.46 29.14
C VAL A 124 31.34 0.30 27.78
N GLY A 125 32.48 0.85 27.39
CA GLY A 125 32.64 1.50 26.06
C GLY A 125 32.36 0.55 24.91
N VAL A 126 32.87 -0.68 24.94
CA VAL A 126 32.61 -1.71 23.93
C VAL A 126 31.13 -2.12 23.93
N LEU A 127 30.51 -2.30 25.08
CA LEU A 127 29.09 -2.64 25.19
C LEU A 127 28.20 -1.54 24.58
N LEU A 128 28.51 -0.27 24.85
CA LEU A 128 27.78 0.86 24.24
C LEU A 128 27.98 0.91 22.73
N GLY A 129 29.17 0.60 22.23
CA GLY A 129 29.45 0.50 20.80
C GLY A 129 28.63 -0.59 20.12
N THR A 130 28.54 -1.78 20.72
CA THR A 130 27.68 -2.86 20.20
C THR A 130 26.20 -2.48 20.23
N PHE A 131 25.74 -1.82 21.28
CA PHE A 131 24.36 -1.31 21.37
C PHE A 131 24.08 -0.25 20.31
N SER A 132 25.04 0.64 20.02
CA SER A 132 24.91 1.62 18.92
C SER A 132 24.75 0.92 17.57
N MET A 133 25.51 -0.13 17.31
CA MET A 133 25.39 -0.91 16.08
C MET A 133 24.01 -1.57 15.96
N LEU A 134 23.48 -2.14 17.03
CA LEU A 134 22.14 -2.73 17.06
C LEU A 134 21.05 -1.66 16.84
N SER A 135 21.22 -0.47 17.41
CA SER A 135 20.30 0.66 17.21
C SER A 135 20.31 1.12 15.76
N MET A 136 21.48 1.16 15.11
CA MET A 136 21.62 1.50 13.68
C MET A 136 20.95 0.46 12.76
N LEU A 137 21.10 -0.84 13.08
CA LEU A 137 20.41 -1.91 12.38
C LEU A 137 18.88 -1.78 12.54
N THR A 138 18.42 -1.46 13.75
CA THR A 138 16.99 -1.24 14.04
C THR A 138 16.45 -0.03 13.29
N PHE A 139 17.21 1.06 13.20
CA PHE A 139 16.89 2.22 12.39
C PHE A 139 16.70 1.82 10.92
N TYR A 140 17.66 1.11 10.33
CA TYR A 140 17.59 0.67 8.94
C TYR A 140 16.39 -0.26 8.68
N TYR A 141 16.11 -1.16 9.62
CA TYR A 141 14.97 -2.08 9.50
C TYR A 141 13.63 -1.37 9.58
N ARG A 142 13.48 -0.39 10.47
CA ARG A 142 12.23 0.34 10.70
C ARG A 142 11.96 1.46 9.70
N THR A 143 13.00 2.03 9.10
CA THR A 143 12.82 3.08 8.09
C THR A 143 12.20 2.47 6.83
N GLN A 144 11.07 3.06 6.39
CA GLN A 144 10.34 2.64 5.20
C GLN A 144 10.04 3.85 4.33
N ASP A 145 10.12 3.67 3.03
CA ASP A 145 9.74 4.64 2.01
C ASP A 145 8.95 3.86 0.95
N ASN A 146 7.63 3.96 1.03
CA ASN A 146 6.71 3.26 0.16
C ASN A 146 5.83 4.26 -0.57
N LEU A 147 5.42 3.91 -1.77
CA LEU A 147 4.36 4.57 -2.52
C LEU A 147 3.09 3.74 -2.36
N ILE A 148 2.04 4.34 -1.83
CA ILE A 148 0.74 3.72 -1.62
C ILE A 148 -0.18 4.15 -2.75
N PHE A 149 -0.66 3.18 -3.51
CA PHE A 149 -1.70 3.38 -4.50
C PHE A 149 -3.07 3.17 -3.85
N LYS A 150 -3.91 4.18 -3.99
CA LYS A 150 -5.26 4.20 -3.42
C LYS A 150 -6.32 4.04 -4.49
N SER A 151 -7.54 3.71 -4.09
CA SER A 151 -8.69 3.71 -4.97
C SER A 151 -9.00 5.14 -5.45
N PHE A 152 -9.62 5.26 -6.60
CA PHE A 152 -9.78 6.53 -7.30
C PHE A 152 -10.60 7.56 -6.51
N THR A 153 -11.75 7.15 -5.96
CA THR A 153 -12.65 8.04 -5.21
C THR A 153 -12.73 7.67 -3.74
N GLY A 154 -12.65 6.38 -3.42
CA GLY A 154 -12.81 5.88 -2.06
C GLY A 154 -11.62 6.11 -1.14
N ASP A 155 -10.47 6.53 -1.67
CA ASP A 155 -9.21 6.79 -0.94
C ASP A 155 -8.70 5.59 -0.11
N ILE A 156 -9.07 4.36 -0.53
CA ILE A 156 -8.68 3.11 0.13
C ILE A 156 -7.33 2.63 -0.40
N PRO A 157 -6.36 2.29 0.47
CA PRO A 157 -5.08 1.74 0.05
C PRO A 157 -5.27 0.36 -0.58
N LEU A 158 -4.84 0.20 -1.84
CA LEU A 158 -4.99 -1.03 -2.61
C LEU A 158 -3.71 -1.86 -2.62
N PHE A 159 -2.57 -1.23 -2.89
CA PHE A 159 -1.26 -1.86 -2.90
C PHE A 159 -0.13 -0.86 -2.66
N GLU A 160 1.03 -1.38 -2.26
CA GLU A 160 2.21 -0.59 -1.95
C GLU A 160 3.39 -1.00 -2.83
N VAL A 161 4.12 -0.01 -3.33
CA VAL A 161 5.36 -0.18 -4.08
C VAL A 161 6.49 0.47 -3.29
N SER A 162 7.58 -0.26 -3.02
CA SER A 162 8.74 0.33 -2.34
C SER A 162 9.48 1.27 -3.26
N ASN A 163 9.75 2.48 -2.77
CA ASN A 163 10.40 3.51 -3.54
C ASN A 163 11.86 3.12 -3.88
N HIS A 164 12.29 3.38 -5.13
CA HIS A 164 13.65 3.15 -5.64
C HIS A 164 14.22 1.73 -5.48
N LYS A 165 13.38 0.70 -5.44
CA LYS A 165 13.82 -0.70 -5.35
C LYS A 165 13.26 -1.53 -6.52
N PRO A 166 14.00 -2.51 -7.04
CA PRO A 166 15.36 -2.93 -6.67
C PRO A 166 16.44 -1.94 -7.07
N GLY A 167 16.22 -1.12 -8.10
CA GLY A 167 17.09 -0.05 -8.59
C GLY A 167 16.27 1.13 -9.08
N ASN A 168 16.86 2.33 -9.14
CA ASN A 168 16.14 3.55 -9.55
C ASN A 168 15.57 3.41 -10.97
N ARG A 169 16.39 2.94 -11.92
CA ARG A 169 15.99 2.84 -13.33
C ARG A 169 14.85 1.84 -13.52
N GLU A 170 14.99 0.64 -12.99
CA GLU A 170 13.96 -0.40 -13.09
C GLU A 170 12.66 0.02 -12.40
N PHE A 171 12.77 0.78 -11.31
CA PHE A 171 11.63 1.34 -10.61
C PHE A 171 10.93 2.41 -11.44
N GLU A 172 11.68 3.35 -12.04
CA GLU A 172 11.13 4.42 -12.88
C GLU A 172 10.46 3.85 -14.12
N ASP A 173 11.11 2.90 -14.80
CA ASP A 173 10.55 2.20 -15.98
C ASP A 173 9.23 1.48 -15.62
N PHE A 174 9.18 0.79 -14.46
CA PHE A 174 7.97 0.15 -14.00
C PHE A 174 6.86 1.16 -13.66
N MET A 175 7.19 2.25 -12.98
CA MET A 175 6.23 3.29 -12.59
C MET A 175 5.64 4.00 -13.81
N GLU A 176 6.43 4.25 -14.85
CA GLU A 176 5.97 4.82 -16.10
C GLU A 176 4.99 3.87 -16.81
N GLN A 177 5.35 2.60 -16.93
CA GLN A 177 4.49 1.58 -17.53
C GLN A 177 3.19 1.41 -16.74
N LEU A 178 3.27 1.32 -15.41
CA LEU A 178 2.11 1.20 -14.53
C LEU A 178 1.14 2.39 -14.71
N ARG A 179 1.67 3.61 -14.73
CA ARG A 179 0.88 4.83 -14.95
C ARG A 179 0.19 4.79 -16.32
N HIS A 180 0.92 4.43 -17.37
CA HIS A 180 0.37 4.30 -18.70
C HIS A 180 -0.80 3.29 -18.75
N HIS A 181 -0.67 2.13 -18.10
CA HIS A 181 -1.75 1.14 -18.03
C HIS A 181 -2.95 1.62 -17.21
N ILE A 182 -2.73 2.36 -16.11
CA ILE A 182 -3.81 2.99 -15.34
C ILE A 182 -4.57 3.99 -16.22
N GLU A 183 -3.88 4.93 -16.86
CA GLU A 183 -4.49 5.96 -17.72
C GLU A 183 -5.23 5.34 -18.91
N SER A 184 -4.63 4.36 -19.57
CA SER A 184 -5.26 3.62 -20.68
C SER A 184 -6.52 2.87 -20.23
N SER A 185 -6.50 2.24 -19.06
CA SER A 185 -7.67 1.54 -18.50
C SER A 185 -8.78 2.52 -18.13
N GLN A 186 -8.43 3.69 -17.61
CA GLN A 186 -9.38 4.74 -17.26
C GLN A 186 -10.03 5.40 -18.46
N SER A 187 -9.28 5.61 -19.55
CA SER A 187 -9.79 6.26 -20.77
C SER A 187 -10.85 5.42 -21.51
N ARG A 188 -10.88 4.11 -21.27
CA ARG A 188 -11.84 3.18 -21.89
C ARG A 188 -13.21 3.17 -21.21
N MET A 189 -13.35 3.79 -20.05
CA MET A 189 -14.58 3.76 -19.24
C MET A 189 -15.12 5.17 -19.02
N SER A 190 -16.45 5.31 -19.01
CA SER A 190 -17.08 6.55 -18.55
C SER A 190 -16.86 6.72 -17.02
N MET A 191 -16.94 7.96 -16.53
CA MET A 191 -16.79 8.25 -15.09
C MET A 191 -17.82 7.47 -14.27
N HIS A 192 -19.06 7.41 -14.70
CA HIS A 192 -20.11 6.65 -14.02
C HIS A 192 -19.79 5.15 -13.95
N GLN A 193 -19.38 4.54 -15.05
CA GLN A 193 -18.97 3.13 -15.08
C GLN A 193 -17.80 2.85 -14.14
N ARG A 194 -16.83 3.79 -14.06
CA ARG A 194 -15.68 3.67 -13.16
C ARG A 194 -16.11 3.68 -11.69
N LEU A 195 -17.00 4.61 -11.29
CA LEU A 195 -17.51 4.70 -9.92
C LEU A 195 -18.30 3.46 -9.51
N VAL A 196 -19.17 2.95 -10.40
CA VAL A 196 -19.91 1.71 -10.16
C VAL A 196 -18.98 0.51 -10.03
N GLY A 197 -17.98 0.41 -10.92
CA GLY A 197 -16.99 -0.65 -10.88
C GLY A 197 -16.10 -0.58 -9.63
N GLU A 198 -15.65 0.63 -9.23
CA GLU A 198 -14.90 0.85 -7.99
C GLU A 198 -15.70 0.38 -6.78
N LEU A 199 -16.99 0.69 -6.71
CA LEU A 199 -17.85 0.25 -5.61
C LEU A 199 -17.97 -1.27 -5.53
N LYS A 200 -18.08 -1.95 -6.68
CA LYS A 200 -18.12 -3.42 -6.74
C LYS A 200 -16.79 -4.03 -6.28
N ASP A 201 -15.67 -3.47 -6.73
CA ASP A 201 -14.34 -3.96 -6.35
C ASP A 201 -14.06 -3.74 -4.85
N LEU A 202 -14.44 -2.58 -4.29
CA LEU A 202 -14.34 -2.31 -2.85
C LEU A 202 -15.21 -3.26 -2.01
N ARG A 203 -16.41 -3.63 -2.49
CA ARG A 203 -17.26 -4.64 -1.82
C ARG A 203 -16.53 -5.99 -1.78
N ARG A 204 -15.97 -6.43 -2.91
CA ARG A 204 -15.19 -7.67 -2.98
C ARG A 204 -14.00 -7.65 -2.03
N ILE A 205 -13.23 -6.55 -2.00
CA ILE A 205 -12.07 -6.37 -1.11
C ILE A 205 -12.47 -6.40 0.38
N ARG A 206 -13.65 -5.86 0.73
CA ARG A 206 -14.23 -5.97 2.07
C ARG A 206 -14.59 -7.42 2.40
N ASP A 207 -15.25 -8.13 1.49
CA ASP A 207 -15.69 -9.51 1.68
C ASP A 207 -14.48 -10.47 1.77
N GLU A 208 -13.36 -10.13 1.13
CA GLU A 208 -12.06 -10.76 1.32
C GLU A 208 -11.40 -10.43 2.68
N GLY A 209 -12.00 -9.53 3.50
CA GLY A 209 -11.49 -9.13 4.81
C GLY A 209 -10.24 -8.22 4.76
N ARG A 210 -9.98 -7.55 3.64
CA ARG A 210 -8.80 -6.68 3.44
C ARG A 210 -9.03 -5.25 3.93
N ILE A 211 -10.27 -4.80 3.94
CA ILE A 211 -10.69 -3.50 4.48
C ILE A 211 -11.78 -3.71 5.52
N SER A 212 -11.88 -2.79 6.47
CA SER A 212 -12.94 -2.82 7.48
C SER A 212 -14.27 -2.35 6.89
N ASN A 213 -15.37 -2.70 7.56
CA ASN A 213 -16.70 -2.18 7.19
C ASN A 213 -16.74 -0.65 7.25
N GLU A 214 -16.08 -0.04 8.22
CA GLU A 214 -16.00 1.42 8.36
C GLU A 214 -15.30 2.07 7.17
N GLN A 215 -14.18 1.51 6.74
CA GLN A 215 -13.47 1.98 5.55
C GLN A 215 -14.33 1.86 4.30
N TYR A 216 -15.04 0.72 4.14
CA TYR A 216 -15.94 0.53 3.02
C TYR A 216 -17.10 1.54 3.01
N GLU A 217 -17.76 1.77 4.15
CA GLU A 217 -18.88 2.74 4.25
C GLU A 217 -18.42 4.19 4.01
N SER A 218 -17.21 4.54 4.46
CA SER A 218 -16.60 5.83 4.16
C SER A 218 -16.37 6.02 2.67
N ALA A 219 -15.75 5.03 2.00
CA ALA A 219 -15.51 5.05 0.57
C ALA A 219 -16.81 5.06 -0.25
N ARG A 220 -17.80 4.25 0.15
CA ARG A 220 -19.13 4.23 -0.45
C ARG A 220 -19.79 5.61 -0.40
N THR A 221 -19.74 6.26 0.77
CA THR A 221 -20.30 7.61 0.95
C THR A 221 -19.59 8.62 0.05
N ALA A 222 -18.27 8.54 -0.11
CA ALA A 222 -17.51 9.40 -1.01
C ALA A 222 -17.92 9.20 -2.48
N ILE A 223 -18.09 7.94 -2.91
CA ILE A 223 -18.51 7.58 -4.28
C ILE A 223 -19.92 8.12 -4.56
N PHE A 224 -20.87 7.95 -3.65
CA PHE A 224 -22.25 8.44 -3.83
C PHE A 224 -22.36 9.97 -3.82
N LYS A 225 -21.45 10.68 -3.16
CA LYS A 225 -21.39 12.14 -3.18
C LYS A 225 -20.78 12.70 -4.48
N HIS A 226 -20.15 11.87 -5.28
CA HIS A 226 -19.50 12.31 -6.51
C HIS A 226 -20.55 12.76 -7.54
N GLU A 227 -20.38 13.94 -8.13
CA GLU A 227 -21.33 14.56 -9.07
C GLU A 227 -21.72 13.64 -10.24
N ALA A 228 -20.75 12.92 -10.79
CA ALA A 228 -20.98 11.99 -11.91
C ALA A 228 -21.81 10.77 -11.51
N PHE A 229 -21.93 10.44 -10.21
CA PHE A 229 -22.81 9.39 -9.72
C PHE A 229 -24.23 9.89 -9.51
N GLN A 230 -24.38 11.16 -9.10
CA GLN A 230 -25.69 11.80 -8.89
C GLN A 230 -26.34 12.26 -10.21
N ALA A 231 -25.55 12.57 -11.24
CA ALA A 231 -26.07 12.88 -12.55
C ALA A 231 -26.78 11.64 -13.14
N LYS A 232 -28.11 11.71 -13.28
CA LYS A 232 -28.86 10.65 -13.96
C LYS A 232 -28.23 10.38 -15.32
N PRO A 233 -27.97 9.12 -15.71
CA PRO A 233 -27.55 8.83 -17.06
C PRO A 233 -28.60 9.38 -18.02
N ASN A 234 -28.22 10.34 -18.85
CA ASN A 234 -29.09 10.82 -19.91
C ASN A 234 -29.47 9.59 -20.76
N SER A 235 -30.73 9.23 -20.65
CA SER A 235 -31.40 8.18 -21.43
C SER A 235 -31.38 8.50 -22.92
#